data_140a4b66196c54713b762a7f6a90ef20
#
_entry.id   140a4b66196c54713b762a7f6a90ef20
#
_cell.length_a   1.000
_cell.length_b   1.000
_cell.length_c   1.000
_cell.angle_alpha   90.00
_cell.angle_beta   90.00
_cell.angle_gamma   90.00
#
_symmetry.space_group_name_H-M   'P 1'
#
loop_
_entity.id
_entity.type
_entity.pdbx_description
1 polymer ?
#
loop_
_entity_poly.entity_id
_entity_poly.type
_entity_poly.pdbx_seq_one_letter_code
_entity_poly.pdbx_strand_id
1 'polypeptide(L)'
;MVAADWIAYQRAQARALAEASLIGFGVDRTASDASASPAAPAIDLVTMDGRPFSLASLRGKVVFVNFWATWCPPCREEMPSMVQLGRELAARYPGRFEMVAVSVDETWDPVREFMGGPPYLGKPGVTVVLDPNQVATRAYYCTARGGRCPDLKFPESYIVDASGRLVAYVVGPRDWSDPAARAFLESLLGS
;
A
#
# COMPACT_ATOMS: atom_id res chain seq x y z
N MET A 1 35.75 3.88 -19.40
CA MET A 1 34.46 3.51 -18.75
C MET A 1 33.40 3.60 -19.82
N VAL A 2 32.74 2.48 -20.11
CA VAL A 2 31.76 2.37 -21.20
C VAL A 2 30.44 2.96 -20.68
N ALA A 3 29.62 3.56 -21.55
CA ALA A 3 28.35 4.22 -21.18
C ALA A 3 27.40 3.31 -20.36
N ALA A 4 27.48 1.99 -20.55
CA ALA A 4 26.69 1.02 -19.79
C ALA A 4 27.07 0.98 -18.28
N ASP A 5 28.36 1.12 -17.96
CA ASP A 5 28.83 1.14 -16.56
C ASP A 5 28.40 2.42 -15.82
N TRP A 6 28.33 3.53 -16.52
CA TRP A 6 27.85 4.80 -15.98
C TRP A 6 26.35 4.76 -15.66
N ILE A 7 25.55 4.18 -16.53
CA ILE A 7 24.09 4.01 -16.30
C ILE A 7 23.85 3.07 -15.13
N ALA A 8 24.60 1.95 -15.05
CA ALA A 8 24.50 1.01 -13.92
C ALA A 8 24.89 1.67 -12.59
N TYR A 9 25.96 2.46 -12.58
CA TYR A 9 26.40 3.22 -11.41
C TYR A 9 25.35 4.26 -10.96
N GLN A 10 24.78 5.03 -11.89
CA GLN A 10 23.73 6.00 -11.61
C GLN A 10 22.47 5.34 -11.03
N ARG A 11 22.08 4.17 -11.58
CA ARG A 11 20.94 3.39 -11.06
C ARG A 11 21.22 2.85 -9.66
N ALA A 12 22.44 2.37 -9.39
CA ALA A 12 22.83 1.90 -8.07
C ALA A 12 22.83 3.02 -7.03
N GLN A 13 23.32 4.21 -7.39
CA GLN A 13 23.27 5.39 -6.51
C GLN A 13 21.83 5.87 -6.24
N ALA A 14 21.00 5.95 -7.27
CA ALA A 14 19.60 6.32 -7.12
C ALA A 14 18.85 5.33 -6.21
N ARG A 15 19.16 4.03 -6.35
CA ARG A 15 18.61 2.97 -5.50
C ARG A 15 19.07 3.11 -4.05
N ALA A 16 20.35 3.38 -3.80
CA ALA A 16 20.89 3.58 -2.46
C ALA A 16 20.31 4.82 -1.76
N LEU A 17 20.11 5.91 -2.50
CA LEU A 17 19.47 7.12 -2.00
C LEU A 17 17.98 6.89 -1.70
N ALA A 18 17.28 6.14 -2.55
CA ALA A 18 15.90 5.74 -2.31
C ALA A 18 15.81 4.85 -1.05
N GLU A 19 16.72 3.90 -0.87
CA GLU A 19 16.76 3.05 0.33
C GLU A 19 17.05 3.84 1.61
N ALA A 20 17.97 4.79 1.58
CA ALA A 20 18.26 5.67 2.72
C ALA A 20 17.05 6.54 3.08
N SER A 21 16.34 7.06 2.09
CA SER A 21 15.09 7.83 2.30
C SER A 21 13.98 6.97 2.86
N LEU A 22 13.93 5.69 2.54
CA LEU A 22 12.95 4.73 3.05
C LEU A 22 13.10 4.47 4.55
N ILE A 23 14.35 4.38 5.04
CA ILE A 23 14.63 4.22 6.47
C ILE A 23 14.09 5.43 7.23
N GLY A 24 14.29 6.64 6.71
CA GLY A 24 13.76 7.88 7.28
C GLY A 24 12.23 7.94 7.26
N PHE A 25 11.59 7.38 6.24
CA PHE A 25 10.14 7.29 6.13
C PHE A 25 9.53 6.16 7.00
N GLY A 26 10.35 5.24 7.50
CA GLY A 26 9.91 4.15 8.37
C GLY A 26 9.29 2.98 7.61
N VAL A 27 9.83 2.65 6.45
CA VAL A 27 9.45 1.44 5.69
C VAL A 27 10.24 0.25 6.19
N ASP A 28 9.53 -0.77 6.66
CA ASP A 28 10.11 -2.07 6.99
C ASP A 28 10.00 -3.02 5.80
N ARG A 29 11.09 -3.71 5.48
CA ARG A 29 11.07 -4.76 4.45
C ARG A 29 10.73 -6.11 5.08
N THR A 30 9.98 -6.93 4.35
CA THR A 30 9.63 -8.30 4.77
C THR A 30 10.80 -9.28 4.62
N ALA A 31 11.74 -8.97 3.71
CA ALA A 31 12.98 -9.71 3.49
C ALA A 31 14.06 -8.79 2.92
N SER A 32 15.33 -9.19 3.03
CA SER A 32 16.48 -8.47 2.45
C SER A 32 16.46 -8.46 0.92
N ASP A 33 15.82 -9.47 0.31
CA ASP A 33 15.65 -9.64 -1.14
C ASP A 33 14.15 -9.81 -1.45
N ALA A 34 13.67 -9.10 -2.45
CA ALA A 34 12.27 -9.19 -2.88
C ALA A 34 11.86 -10.60 -3.30
N SER A 35 12.79 -11.40 -3.85
CA SER A 35 12.52 -12.81 -4.22
C SER A 35 12.30 -13.72 -3.00
N ALA A 36 12.83 -13.35 -1.84
CA ALA A 36 12.64 -14.04 -0.57
C ALA A 36 11.40 -13.53 0.21
N SER A 37 10.77 -12.45 -0.25
CA SER A 37 9.55 -11.93 0.39
C SER A 37 8.41 -12.94 0.30
N PRO A 38 7.57 -13.05 1.34
CA PRO A 38 6.45 -13.99 1.36
C PRO A 38 5.39 -13.61 0.29
N ALA A 39 4.60 -14.58 -0.13
CA ALA A 39 3.40 -14.29 -0.90
C ALA A 39 2.45 -13.40 -0.08
N ALA A 40 1.87 -12.39 -0.71
CA ALA A 40 0.86 -11.58 -0.07
C ALA A 40 -0.36 -12.43 0.29
N PRO A 41 -0.90 -12.32 1.50
CA PRO A 41 -2.15 -12.99 1.86
C PRO A 41 -3.30 -12.58 0.94
N ALA A 42 -4.26 -13.48 0.75
CA ALA A 42 -5.44 -13.19 -0.03
C ALA A 42 -6.27 -12.07 0.61
N ILE A 43 -6.85 -11.24 -0.23
CA ILE A 43 -7.92 -10.29 0.11
C ILE A 43 -9.07 -10.59 -0.83
N ASP A 44 -10.06 -11.33 -0.35
CA ASP A 44 -11.28 -11.66 -1.08
C ASP A 44 -12.45 -11.06 -0.30
N LEU A 45 -12.84 -9.86 -0.66
CA LEU A 45 -13.78 -8.99 0.07
C LEU A 45 -14.80 -8.39 -0.90
N VAL A 46 -15.60 -7.45 -0.42
CA VAL A 46 -16.57 -6.71 -1.23
C VAL A 46 -16.16 -5.24 -1.25
N THR A 47 -16.29 -4.59 -2.40
CA THR A 47 -16.05 -3.15 -2.57
C THR A 47 -17.23 -2.33 -2.03
N MET A 48 -17.00 -1.03 -1.81
CA MET A 48 -18.03 -0.10 -1.33
C MET A 48 -19.26 0.01 -2.27
N ASP A 49 -19.09 -0.27 -3.55
CA ASP A 49 -20.17 -0.33 -4.56
C ASP A 49 -20.78 -1.74 -4.75
N GLY A 50 -20.45 -2.67 -3.84
CA GLY A 50 -21.06 -4.01 -3.76
C GLY A 50 -20.48 -5.06 -4.72
N ARG A 51 -19.36 -4.76 -5.40
CA ARG A 51 -18.72 -5.72 -6.31
C ARG A 51 -17.74 -6.64 -5.56
N PRO A 52 -17.60 -7.90 -5.98
CA PRO A 52 -16.53 -8.75 -5.42
C PRO A 52 -15.16 -8.19 -5.79
N PHE A 53 -14.26 -8.23 -4.83
CA PHE A 53 -12.86 -7.84 -4.96
C PHE A 53 -11.97 -9.02 -4.61
N SER A 54 -10.94 -9.27 -5.41
CA SER A 54 -9.88 -10.22 -5.10
C SER A 54 -8.53 -9.61 -5.43
N LEU A 55 -7.59 -9.65 -4.47
CA LEU A 55 -6.22 -9.22 -4.70
C LEU A 55 -5.55 -10.02 -5.83
N ALA A 56 -5.92 -11.28 -5.98
CA ALA A 56 -5.38 -12.13 -7.05
C ALA A 56 -5.64 -11.57 -8.46
N SER A 57 -6.71 -10.80 -8.65
CA SER A 57 -7.02 -10.13 -9.93
C SER A 57 -6.07 -8.98 -10.27
N LEU A 58 -5.27 -8.53 -9.30
CA LEU A 58 -4.33 -7.43 -9.45
C LEU A 58 -2.88 -7.88 -9.73
N ARG A 59 -2.68 -9.16 -10.06
CA ARG A 59 -1.36 -9.66 -10.49
C ARG A 59 -0.85 -8.85 -11.68
N GLY A 60 0.44 -8.55 -11.68
CA GLY A 60 1.07 -7.65 -12.67
C GLY A 60 1.05 -6.17 -12.27
N LYS A 61 0.35 -5.82 -11.19
CA LYS A 61 0.37 -4.46 -10.63
C LYS A 61 1.14 -4.41 -9.32
N VAL A 62 1.75 -3.26 -9.04
CA VAL A 62 2.16 -2.89 -7.68
C VAL A 62 0.90 -2.47 -6.93
N VAL A 63 0.63 -3.09 -5.78
CA VAL A 63 -0.55 -2.79 -4.97
C VAL A 63 -0.13 -2.21 -3.62
N PHE A 64 -0.65 -1.02 -3.33
CA PHE A 64 -0.57 -0.41 -2.01
C PHE A 64 -1.83 -0.78 -1.23
N VAL A 65 -1.68 -1.49 -0.11
CA VAL A 65 -2.78 -1.90 0.76
C VAL A 65 -2.68 -1.15 2.08
N ASN A 66 -3.73 -0.45 2.48
CA ASN A 66 -3.79 0.24 3.77
C ASN A 66 -4.94 -0.32 4.62
N PHE A 67 -4.65 -0.72 5.85
CA PHE A 67 -5.65 -1.14 6.83
C PHE A 67 -5.98 0.02 7.76
N TRP A 68 -7.26 0.38 7.84
CA TRP A 68 -7.74 1.59 8.51
C TRP A 68 -9.15 1.42 9.08
N ALA A 69 -9.62 2.42 9.83
CA ALA A 69 -11.01 2.51 10.27
C ALA A 69 -11.46 3.96 10.40
N THR A 70 -12.76 4.18 10.34
CA THR A 70 -13.35 5.53 10.50
C THR A 70 -13.25 6.05 11.93
N TRP A 71 -13.21 5.16 12.91
CA TRP A 71 -13.03 5.49 14.34
C TRP A 71 -11.56 5.69 14.74
N CYS A 72 -10.61 5.56 13.82
CA CYS A 72 -9.16 5.73 14.03
C CYS A 72 -8.73 7.14 13.59
N PRO A 73 -8.50 8.11 14.49
CA PRO A 73 -8.15 9.47 14.10
C PRO A 73 -6.91 9.56 13.22
N PRO A 74 -5.74 8.93 13.55
CA PRO A 74 -4.57 9.01 12.69
C PRO A 74 -4.78 8.38 11.30
N CYS A 75 -5.68 7.40 11.16
CA CYS A 75 -6.04 6.84 9.86
C CYS A 75 -6.75 7.88 8.99
N ARG A 76 -7.65 8.66 9.61
CA ARG A 76 -8.39 9.72 8.91
C ARG A 76 -7.48 10.88 8.50
N GLU A 77 -6.47 11.19 9.31
CA GLU A 77 -5.49 12.26 9.05
C GLU A 77 -4.60 11.93 7.85
N GLU A 78 -4.15 10.69 7.68
CA GLU A 78 -3.31 10.30 6.55
C GLU A 78 -4.07 10.09 5.23
N MET A 79 -5.37 9.79 5.29
CA MET A 79 -6.19 9.40 4.14
C MET A 79 -6.15 10.41 2.98
N PRO A 80 -6.20 11.74 3.18
CA PRO A 80 -6.14 12.70 2.08
C PRO A 80 -4.86 12.61 1.26
N SER A 81 -3.68 12.56 1.91
CA SER A 81 -2.38 12.46 1.23
C SER A 81 -2.22 11.10 0.54
N MET A 82 -2.70 10.02 1.17
CA MET A 82 -2.70 8.68 0.61
C MET A 82 -3.55 8.59 -0.67
N VAL A 83 -4.78 9.09 -0.64
CA VAL A 83 -5.69 9.09 -1.80
C VAL A 83 -5.12 9.95 -2.94
N GLN A 84 -4.50 11.08 -2.63
CA GLN A 84 -3.84 11.90 -3.64
C GLN A 84 -2.70 11.16 -4.31
N LEU A 85 -1.79 10.54 -3.54
CA LEU A 85 -0.71 9.73 -4.06
C LEU A 85 -1.23 8.60 -4.95
N GLY A 86 -2.27 7.90 -4.51
CA GLY A 86 -2.92 6.83 -5.28
C GLY A 86 -3.39 7.27 -6.65
N ARG A 87 -4.04 8.42 -6.72
CA ARG A 87 -4.51 9.00 -8.00
C ARG A 87 -3.36 9.36 -8.93
N GLU A 88 -2.34 10.01 -8.38
CA GLU A 88 -1.19 10.45 -9.16
C GLU A 88 -0.43 9.26 -9.74
N LEU A 89 -0.21 8.20 -8.95
CA LEU A 89 0.44 6.99 -9.41
C LEU A 89 -0.42 6.20 -10.40
N ALA A 90 -1.73 6.07 -10.18
CA ALA A 90 -2.62 5.41 -11.11
C ALA A 90 -2.70 6.13 -12.47
N ALA A 91 -2.68 7.47 -12.46
CA ALA A 91 -2.66 8.27 -13.67
C ALA A 91 -1.30 8.19 -14.43
N ARG A 92 -0.19 8.16 -13.70
CA ARG A 92 1.15 8.10 -14.27
C ARG A 92 1.53 6.69 -14.77
N TYR A 93 1.01 5.66 -14.12
CA TYR A 93 1.29 4.25 -14.40
C TYR A 93 -0.01 3.46 -14.65
N PRO A 94 -0.74 3.78 -15.73
CA PRO A 94 -2.05 3.18 -15.99
C PRO A 94 -1.94 1.66 -16.12
N GLY A 95 -2.79 0.94 -15.39
CA GLY A 95 -2.80 -0.52 -15.37
C GLY A 95 -1.67 -1.19 -14.59
N ARG A 96 -0.72 -0.44 -14.03
CA ARG A 96 0.44 -0.97 -13.30
C ARG A 96 0.41 -0.73 -11.79
N PHE A 97 -0.47 0.15 -11.32
CA PHE A 97 -0.62 0.50 -9.91
C PHE A 97 -2.08 0.40 -9.46
N GLU A 98 -2.29 -0.02 -8.24
CA GLU A 98 -3.59 0.01 -7.56
C GLU A 98 -3.42 0.36 -6.08
N MET A 99 -4.33 1.15 -5.53
CA MET A 99 -4.41 1.43 -4.11
C MET A 99 -5.68 0.86 -3.53
N VAL A 100 -5.55 0.08 -2.46
CA VAL A 100 -6.65 -0.61 -1.79
C VAL A 100 -6.70 -0.18 -0.33
N ALA A 101 -7.78 0.45 0.07
CA ALA A 101 -8.06 0.81 1.46
C ALA A 101 -9.01 -0.22 2.07
N VAL A 102 -8.49 -1.04 2.98
CA VAL A 102 -9.24 -2.09 3.69
C VAL A 102 -9.74 -1.50 5.00
N SER A 103 -11.04 -1.22 5.08
CA SER A 103 -11.67 -0.78 6.32
C SER A 103 -11.93 -1.98 7.24
N VAL A 104 -11.67 -1.80 8.52
CA VAL A 104 -12.02 -2.76 9.57
C VAL A 104 -13.23 -2.31 10.39
N ASP A 105 -14.01 -1.37 9.87
CA ASP A 105 -15.31 -1.02 10.44
C ASP A 105 -16.25 -2.23 10.40
N GLU A 106 -17.22 -2.29 11.30
CA GLU A 106 -18.17 -3.40 11.36
C GLU A 106 -19.17 -3.38 10.19
N THR A 107 -19.48 -2.19 9.69
CA THR A 107 -20.49 -1.96 8.64
C THR A 107 -20.02 -0.92 7.63
N TRP A 108 -20.72 -0.85 6.50
CA TRP A 108 -20.44 0.13 5.45
C TRP A 108 -20.88 1.57 5.77
N ASP A 109 -21.82 1.78 6.68
CA ASP A 109 -22.43 3.10 6.88
C ASP A 109 -21.40 4.17 7.26
N PRO A 110 -20.55 3.98 8.31
CA PRO A 110 -19.52 4.97 8.63
C PRO A 110 -18.48 5.14 7.52
N VAL A 111 -18.17 4.07 6.78
CA VAL A 111 -17.21 4.12 5.67
C VAL A 111 -17.79 4.96 4.52
N ARG A 112 -19.06 4.75 4.17
CA ARG A 112 -19.74 5.52 3.12
C ARG A 112 -19.87 6.99 3.50
N GLU A 113 -20.19 7.28 4.76
CA GLU A 113 -20.26 8.66 5.25
C GLU A 113 -18.90 9.36 5.11
N PHE A 114 -17.83 8.73 5.56
CA PHE A 114 -16.50 9.29 5.49
C PHE A 114 -15.97 9.42 4.04
N MET A 115 -16.04 8.35 3.24
CA MET A 115 -15.53 8.34 1.87
C MET A 115 -16.48 8.98 0.85
N GLY A 116 -17.75 9.16 1.19
CA GLY A 116 -18.75 9.85 0.36
C GLY A 116 -18.72 11.36 0.49
N GLY A 117 -18.03 11.89 1.51
CA GLY A 117 -17.85 13.31 1.74
C GLY A 117 -16.62 13.90 1.01
N PRO A 118 -16.49 15.25 1.02
CA PRO A 118 -15.24 15.88 0.62
C PRO A 118 -14.07 15.45 1.53
N PRO A 119 -12.85 15.27 0.99
CA PRO A 119 -12.40 15.49 -0.38
C PRO A 119 -12.52 14.28 -1.32
N TYR A 120 -13.19 13.19 -0.90
CA TYR A 120 -13.17 11.90 -1.61
C TYR A 120 -14.29 11.75 -2.65
N LEU A 121 -15.39 12.47 -2.47
CA LEU A 121 -16.58 12.38 -3.32
C LEU A 121 -16.26 12.49 -4.82
N GLY A 122 -16.71 11.49 -5.58
CA GLY A 122 -16.57 11.45 -7.03
C GLY A 122 -15.12 11.32 -7.55
N LYS A 123 -14.18 10.98 -6.67
CA LYS A 123 -12.76 10.92 -7.02
C LYS A 123 -12.24 9.49 -6.99
N PRO A 124 -12.06 8.85 -8.15
CA PRO A 124 -11.40 7.54 -8.23
C PRO A 124 -9.93 7.65 -7.79
N GLY A 125 -9.32 6.56 -7.40
CA GLY A 125 -7.90 6.50 -7.06
C GLY A 125 -7.60 5.56 -5.91
N VAL A 126 -8.65 5.09 -5.23
CA VAL A 126 -8.55 4.08 -4.16
C VAL A 126 -9.74 3.15 -4.25
N THR A 127 -9.47 1.84 -4.29
CA THR A 127 -10.50 0.82 -4.11
C THR A 127 -10.73 0.59 -2.63
N VAL A 128 -11.96 0.82 -2.15
CA VAL A 128 -12.31 0.63 -0.73
C VAL A 128 -13.03 -0.70 -0.57
N VAL A 129 -12.55 -1.52 0.37
CA VAL A 129 -13.13 -2.82 0.72
C VAL A 129 -13.33 -2.93 2.23
N LEU A 130 -14.20 -3.83 2.69
CA LEU A 130 -14.56 -4.00 4.10
C LEU A 130 -14.14 -5.37 4.62
N ASP A 131 -13.37 -5.40 5.71
CA ASP A 131 -12.90 -6.59 6.45
C ASP A 131 -13.42 -6.58 7.90
N PRO A 132 -14.74 -6.72 8.14
CA PRO A 132 -15.34 -6.55 9.47
C PRO A 132 -14.89 -7.60 10.47
N ASN A 133 -14.47 -8.75 9.99
CA ASN A 133 -13.95 -9.84 10.82
C ASN A 133 -12.41 -9.82 10.98
N GLN A 134 -11.74 -8.86 10.34
CA GLN A 134 -10.28 -8.63 10.38
C GLN A 134 -9.47 -9.88 9.97
N VAL A 135 -10.01 -10.70 9.07
CA VAL A 135 -9.34 -11.92 8.59
C VAL A 135 -8.15 -11.57 7.70
N ALA A 136 -8.37 -10.76 6.66
CA ALA A 136 -7.31 -10.29 5.79
C ALA A 136 -6.30 -9.42 6.57
N THR A 137 -6.80 -8.53 7.42
CA THR A 137 -6.00 -7.66 8.28
C THR A 137 -5.01 -8.48 9.11
N ARG A 138 -5.48 -9.47 9.86
CA ARG A 138 -4.64 -10.31 10.71
C ARG A 138 -3.63 -11.12 9.90
N ALA A 139 -4.03 -11.63 8.73
CA ALA A 139 -3.12 -12.37 7.86
C ALA A 139 -1.92 -11.51 7.41
N TYR A 140 -2.15 -10.25 7.04
CA TYR A 140 -1.09 -9.31 6.66
C TYR A 140 -0.16 -8.99 7.84
N TYR A 141 -0.72 -8.70 9.02
CA TYR A 141 0.05 -8.42 10.24
C TYR A 141 1.00 -9.56 10.59
N CYS A 142 0.50 -10.80 10.57
CA CYS A 142 1.31 -11.97 10.85
C CYS A 142 2.38 -12.22 9.78
N THR A 143 1.99 -12.17 8.51
CA THR A 143 2.89 -12.50 7.38
C THR A 143 4.06 -11.52 7.29
N ALA A 144 3.81 -10.23 7.43
CA ALA A 144 4.85 -9.20 7.39
C ALA A 144 5.92 -9.38 8.48
N ARG A 145 5.59 -10.10 9.55
CA ARG A 145 6.45 -10.30 10.73
C ARG A 145 6.94 -11.74 10.89
N GLY A 146 7.00 -12.48 9.77
CA GLY A 146 7.51 -13.86 9.75
C GLY A 146 6.66 -14.84 10.57
N GLY A 147 5.33 -14.65 10.57
CA GLY A 147 4.36 -15.50 11.27
C GLY A 147 4.09 -15.09 12.72
N ARG A 148 4.78 -14.08 13.27
CA ARG A 148 4.44 -13.49 14.56
C ARG A 148 3.22 -12.59 14.41
N CYS A 149 2.22 -12.78 15.26
CA CYS A 149 0.94 -12.05 15.21
C CYS A 149 0.85 -11.08 16.39
N PRO A 150 1.32 -9.84 16.28
CA PRO A 150 1.16 -8.84 17.32
C PRO A 150 -0.30 -8.39 17.43
N ASP A 151 -0.59 -7.59 18.45
CA ASP A 151 -1.86 -6.88 18.53
C ASP A 151 -2.02 -5.93 17.33
N LEU A 152 -3.23 -5.91 16.77
CA LEU A 152 -3.54 -5.06 15.64
C LEU A 152 -3.45 -3.59 16.02
N LYS A 153 -2.77 -2.81 15.19
CA LYS A 153 -2.64 -1.36 15.32
C LYS A 153 -2.98 -0.71 13.99
N PHE A 154 -3.59 0.46 14.04
CA PHE A 154 -4.00 1.20 12.85
C PHE A 154 -3.45 2.62 12.86
N PRO A 155 -3.11 3.17 11.67
CA PRO A 155 -3.08 2.49 10.37
C PRO A 155 -1.83 1.63 10.18
N GLU A 156 -1.90 0.65 9.30
CA GLU A 156 -0.72 0.00 8.72
C GLU A 156 -0.88 -0.13 7.21
N SER A 157 0.21 0.14 6.50
CA SER A 157 0.25 0.05 5.04
C SER A 157 1.21 -1.03 4.59
N TYR A 158 0.88 -1.70 3.50
CA TYR A 158 1.61 -2.84 2.95
C TYR A 158 1.79 -2.69 1.45
N ILE A 159 2.95 -3.10 0.96
CA ILE A 159 3.27 -3.01 -0.46
C ILE A 159 3.42 -4.41 -1.02
N VAL A 160 2.61 -4.70 -2.03
CA VAL A 160 2.65 -5.94 -2.80
C VAL A 160 3.21 -5.62 -4.18
N ASP A 161 4.25 -6.35 -4.59
CA ASP A 161 4.85 -6.18 -5.90
C ASP A 161 4.02 -6.82 -7.03
N ALA A 162 4.42 -6.60 -8.27
CA ALA A 162 3.72 -7.12 -9.45
C ALA A 162 3.67 -8.66 -9.49
N SER A 163 4.61 -9.34 -8.82
CA SER A 163 4.60 -10.80 -8.68
C SER A 163 3.67 -11.30 -7.58
N GLY A 164 3.06 -10.38 -6.81
CA GLY A 164 2.17 -10.65 -5.69
C GLY A 164 2.89 -11.06 -4.41
N ARG A 165 4.11 -10.58 -4.21
CA ARG A 165 4.87 -10.74 -2.97
C ARG A 165 4.69 -9.52 -2.08
N LEU A 166 4.57 -9.76 -0.79
CA LEU A 166 4.52 -8.73 0.24
C LEU A 166 5.95 -8.27 0.53
N VAL A 167 6.37 -7.16 -0.07
CA VAL A 167 7.79 -6.72 -0.07
C VAL A 167 8.13 -5.72 1.02
N ALA A 168 7.14 -4.96 1.51
CA ALA A 168 7.35 -3.95 2.55
C ALA A 168 6.06 -3.62 3.31
N TYR A 169 6.23 -3.03 4.49
CA TYR A 169 5.12 -2.50 5.28
C TYR A 169 5.55 -1.25 6.06
N VAL A 170 4.58 -0.44 6.46
CA VAL A 170 4.75 0.80 7.22
C VAL A 170 3.80 0.78 8.39
N VAL A 171 4.33 0.97 9.60
CA VAL A 171 3.56 0.99 10.84
C VAL A 171 3.23 2.42 11.24
N GLY A 172 1.97 2.69 11.51
CA GLY A 172 1.47 3.99 11.95
C GLY A 172 1.29 5.01 10.82
N PRO A 173 0.71 6.17 11.15
CA PRO A 173 0.34 7.18 10.15
C PRO A 173 1.56 7.81 9.48
N ARG A 174 1.40 8.20 8.22
CA ARG A 174 2.40 8.90 7.43
C ARG A 174 1.77 10.02 6.61
N ASP A 175 2.56 11.03 6.31
CA ASP A 175 2.24 11.96 5.23
C ASP A 175 2.70 11.35 3.90
N TRP A 176 1.76 10.80 3.15
CA TRP A 176 2.02 10.14 1.87
C TRP A 176 2.33 11.12 0.73
N SER A 177 2.31 12.43 0.99
CA SER A 177 2.84 13.44 0.08
C SER A 177 4.37 13.52 0.09
N ASP A 178 5.03 12.85 1.04
CA ASP A 178 6.50 12.81 1.14
C ASP A 178 7.11 12.23 -0.15
N PRO A 179 8.09 12.92 -0.75
CA PRO A 179 8.78 12.44 -1.95
C PRO A 179 9.41 11.06 -1.80
N ALA A 180 9.82 10.64 -0.58
CA ALA A 180 10.39 9.32 -0.32
C ALA A 180 9.37 8.20 -0.55
N ALA A 181 8.11 8.39 -0.12
CA ALA A 181 7.02 7.44 -0.35
C ALA A 181 6.77 7.23 -1.85
N ARG A 182 6.71 8.34 -2.60
CA ARG A 182 6.57 8.30 -4.06
C ARG A 182 7.74 7.60 -4.73
N ALA A 183 8.97 7.99 -4.42
CA ALA A 183 10.18 7.41 -5.01
C ALA A 183 10.26 5.89 -4.78
N PHE A 184 9.84 5.43 -3.61
CA PHE A 184 9.78 4.01 -3.31
C PHE A 184 8.79 3.27 -4.21
N LEU A 185 7.55 3.72 -4.27
CA LEU A 185 6.54 3.07 -5.10
C LEU A 185 6.92 3.11 -6.59
N GLU A 186 7.46 4.24 -7.06
CA GLU A 186 7.96 4.37 -8.44
C GLU A 186 9.15 3.44 -8.73
N SER A 187 10.01 3.16 -7.74
CA SER A 187 11.11 2.19 -7.91
C SER A 187 10.61 0.77 -8.20
N LEU A 188 9.46 0.39 -7.66
CA LEU A 188 8.81 -0.88 -7.93
C LEU A 188 8.06 -0.90 -9.27
N LEU A 189 7.61 0.26 -9.72
CA LEU A 189 6.89 0.45 -10.98
C LEU A 189 7.81 0.56 -12.19
N GLY A 190 9.06 0.96 -11.98
CA GLY A 190 10.08 1.13 -13.02
C GLY A 190 10.91 -0.11 -13.31
N SER A 191 10.72 -1.18 -12.55
CA SER A 191 11.45 -2.45 -12.69
C SER A 191 10.83 -3.39 -13.73
#